data_ff48f33eebb77a1ec384ccf7e77aea25
#
_entry.id   ff48f33eebb77a1ec384ccf7e77aea25
#
_cell.length_a   1.000
_cell.length_b   1.000
_cell.length_c   1.000
_cell.angle_alpha   90.00
_cell.angle_beta   90.00
_cell.angle_gamma   90.00
#
_symmetry.space_group_name_H-M   'P 1'
#
loop_
_entity.id
_entity.type
_entity.pdbx_description
1 polymer ?
#
loop_
_entity_poly.entity_id
_entity_poly.type
_entity_poly.pdbx_seq_one_letter_code
_entity_poly.pdbx_strand_id
1 'polypeptide(L)'
;EPGEGFGCALLIYGEFNVFRREDARAILQRAHRALADSGVLVLEPHTFAAVERIGRRRPSWYSVEGGLFSARPHIYLDEAFWDEAACVSTERYYIIDAESGAVTRYAASMQAYTDDEYRALLAECGFGDITLYPSLTGQPEPGWEDLLAITARKEPVT
;
A
#
# COMPACT_ATOMS: atom_id res chain seq x y z
N GLU A 1 -14.34 15.55 8.98
CA GLU A 1 -14.72 14.18 8.57
C GLU A 1 -15.14 14.20 7.11
N PRO A 2 -14.89 13.16 6.32
CA PRO A 2 -15.45 13.07 5.00
C PRO A 2 -16.98 13.03 5.12
N GLY A 3 -17.70 13.63 4.16
CA GLY A 3 -19.15 13.55 4.09
C GLY A 3 -19.64 12.11 4.01
N GLU A 4 -20.95 11.92 3.92
CA GLU A 4 -21.60 10.61 3.79
C GLU A 4 -22.34 10.51 2.45
N GLY A 5 -22.73 9.30 2.06
CA GLY A 5 -23.54 9.06 0.87
C GLY A 5 -22.76 8.98 -0.45
N PHE A 6 -21.46 8.69 -0.39
CA PHE A 6 -20.66 8.48 -1.61
C PHE A 6 -21.02 7.16 -2.30
N GLY A 7 -21.18 7.21 -3.63
CA GLY A 7 -21.40 6.01 -4.43
C GLY A 7 -20.15 5.12 -4.58
N CYS A 8 -18.96 5.72 -4.44
CA CYS A 8 -17.69 5.02 -4.58
C CYS A 8 -16.62 5.64 -3.68
N ALA A 9 -15.74 4.80 -3.13
CA ALA A 9 -14.52 5.19 -2.45
C ALA A 9 -13.33 4.48 -3.10
N LEU A 10 -12.22 5.19 -3.29
CA LEU A 10 -11.02 4.69 -3.96
C LEU A 10 -9.81 4.82 -3.03
N LEU A 11 -8.99 3.77 -2.97
CA LEU A 11 -7.64 3.80 -2.40
C LEU A 11 -6.75 2.96 -3.33
N ILE A 12 -6.01 3.64 -4.18
CA ILE A 12 -5.29 3.04 -5.31
C ILE A 12 -3.77 3.22 -5.18
N TYR A 13 -3.02 2.60 -6.11
CA TYR A 13 -1.57 2.77 -6.27
C TYR A 13 -0.73 2.22 -5.10
N GLY A 14 -1.14 1.09 -4.53
CA GLY A 14 -0.38 0.40 -3.47
C GLY A 14 -0.44 1.04 -2.08
N GLU A 15 -1.12 2.18 -1.92
CA GLU A 15 -1.15 2.94 -0.68
C GLU A 15 -1.75 2.18 0.51
N PHE A 16 -2.59 1.17 0.26
CA PHE A 16 -3.20 0.39 1.34
C PHE A 16 -2.17 -0.34 2.21
N ASN A 17 -1.08 -0.80 1.62
CA ASN A 17 -0.07 -1.61 2.30
C ASN A 17 0.84 -0.82 3.25
N VAL A 18 0.88 0.52 3.17
CA VAL A 18 1.69 1.35 4.07
C VAL A 18 1.10 1.48 5.47
N PHE A 19 -0.16 1.11 5.63
CA PHE A 19 -0.86 1.19 6.91
C PHE A 19 -0.63 -0.07 7.75
N ARG A 20 -0.52 0.12 9.06
CA ARG A 20 -0.57 -1.01 10.00
C ARG A 20 -1.94 -1.67 9.94
N ARG A 21 -2.03 -2.94 10.34
CA ARG A 21 -3.29 -3.72 10.29
C ARG A 21 -4.46 -3.02 11.01
N GLU A 22 -4.20 -2.37 12.14
CA GLU A 22 -5.19 -1.60 12.90
C GLU A 22 -5.64 -0.33 12.17
N ASP A 23 -4.70 0.40 11.55
CA ASP A 23 -5.00 1.62 10.80
C ASP A 23 -5.74 1.29 9.50
N ALA A 24 -5.34 0.23 8.79
CA ALA A 24 -6.02 -0.28 7.61
C ALA A 24 -7.49 -0.62 7.93
N ARG A 25 -7.75 -1.32 9.05
CA ARG A 25 -9.11 -1.62 9.52
C ARG A 25 -9.89 -0.33 9.79
N ALA A 26 -9.29 0.63 10.48
CA ALA A 26 -9.94 1.91 10.77
C ALA A 26 -10.29 2.71 9.51
N ILE A 27 -9.40 2.68 8.49
CA ILE A 27 -9.64 3.31 7.19
C ILE A 27 -10.83 2.64 6.48
N LEU A 28 -10.86 1.30 6.42
CA LEU A 28 -11.95 0.56 5.81
C LEU A 28 -13.29 0.83 6.49
N GLN A 29 -13.32 0.86 7.82
CA GLN A 29 -14.52 1.21 8.59
C GLN A 29 -15.00 2.65 8.33
N ARG A 30 -14.08 3.60 8.14
CA ARG A 30 -14.41 4.98 7.74
C ARG A 30 -14.98 5.03 6.33
N ALA A 31 -14.35 4.31 5.39
CA ALA A 31 -14.87 4.20 4.03
C ALA A 31 -16.27 3.60 4.02
N HIS A 32 -16.50 2.52 4.79
CA HIS A 32 -17.81 1.90 4.92
C HIS A 32 -18.87 2.89 5.43
N ARG A 33 -18.57 3.68 6.46
CA ARG A 33 -19.51 4.69 6.96
C ARG A 33 -19.82 5.80 5.94
N ALA A 34 -18.79 6.23 5.19
CA ALA A 34 -18.91 7.30 4.21
C ALA A 34 -19.69 6.89 2.95
N LEU A 35 -19.67 5.61 2.60
CA LEU A 35 -20.38 5.09 1.43
C LEU A 35 -21.92 5.08 1.65
N ALA A 36 -22.65 5.36 0.57
CA ALA A 36 -24.09 5.11 0.48
C ALA A 36 -24.37 3.60 0.57
N ASP A 37 -25.63 3.23 0.81
CA ASP A 37 -26.06 1.84 0.75
C ASP A 37 -25.76 1.26 -0.64
N SER A 38 -25.19 0.06 -0.69
CA SER A 38 -24.68 -0.57 -1.91
C SER A 38 -23.54 0.20 -2.62
N GLY A 39 -22.95 1.21 -1.99
CA GLY A 39 -21.76 1.90 -2.48
C GLY A 39 -20.58 0.96 -2.62
N VAL A 40 -19.66 1.29 -3.52
CA VAL A 40 -18.52 0.43 -3.89
C VAL A 40 -17.21 0.99 -3.33
N LEU A 41 -16.44 0.14 -2.67
CA LEU A 41 -15.03 0.38 -2.38
C LEU A 41 -14.19 -0.24 -3.50
N VAL A 42 -13.19 0.51 -3.99
CA VAL A 42 -12.15 0.00 -4.89
C VAL A 42 -10.80 0.19 -4.23
N LEU A 43 -10.06 -0.90 -4.05
CA LEU A 43 -8.68 -0.88 -3.58
C LEU A 43 -7.76 -1.32 -4.72
N GLU A 44 -6.55 -0.76 -4.78
CA GLU A 44 -5.47 -1.26 -5.61
C GLU A 44 -4.22 -1.47 -4.73
N PRO A 45 -4.19 -2.54 -3.93
CA PRO A 45 -3.08 -2.85 -3.06
C PRO A 45 -2.00 -3.65 -3.79
N HIS A 46 -0.82 -3.76 -3.16
CA HIS A 46 0.22 -4.69 -3.58
C HIS A 46 -0.19 -6.15 -3.34
N THR A 47 0.25 -7.02 -4.24
CA THR A 47 0.19 -8.47 -4.01
C THR A 47 1.15 -8.87 -2.88
N PHE A 48 0.89 -10.00 -2.21
CA PHE A 48 1.79 -10.52 -1.18
C PHE A 48 3.22 -10.70 -1.71
N ALA A 49 3.34 -11.30 -2.89
CA ALA A 49 4.64 -11.55 -3.54
C ALA A 49 5.40 -10.26 -3.86
N ALA A 50 4.71 -9.18 -4.21
CA ALA A 50 5.33 -7.88 -4.45
C ALA A 50 5.94 -7.30 -3.16
N VAL A 51 5.19 -7.30 -2.06
CA VAL A 51 5.68 -6.79 -0.77
C VAL A 51 6.84 -7.63 -0.24
N GLU A 52 6.76 -8.96 -0.33
CA GLU A 52 7.86 -9.85 0.04
C GLU A 52 9.12 -9.58 -0.81
N ARG A 53 8.97 -9.43 -2.13
CA ARG A 53 10.08 -9.14 -3.04
C ARG A 53 10.74 -7.79 -2.70
N ILE A 54 9.96 -6.76 -2.36
CA ILE A 54 10.47 -5.47 -1.88
C ILE A 54 11.32 -5.68 -0.64
N GLY A 55 10.84 -6.41 0.36
CA GLY A 55 11.56 -6.68 1.60
C GLY A 55 12.83 -7.54 1.44
N ARG A 56 12.92 -8.32 0.36
CA ARG A 56 14.08 -9.17 0.05
C ARG A 56 15.04 -8.56 -0.98
N ARG A 57 14.82 -7.29 -1.36
CA ARG A 57 15.67 -6.58 -2.32
C ARG A 57 17.06 -6.38 -1.74
N ARG A 58 18.08 -6.52 -2.60
CA ARG A 58 19.47 -6.26 -2.22
C ARG A 58 19.67 -4.76 -2.00
N PRO A 59 20.54 -4.36 -1.04
CA PRO A 59 20.93 -2.97 -0.88
C PRO A 59 21.45 -2.38 -2.19
N SER A 60 21.11 -1.12 -2.43
CA SER A 60 21.60 -0.39 -3.60
C SER A 60 22.01 1.03 -3.21
N TRP A 61 22.78 1.66 -4.08
CA TRP A 61 23.16 3.05 -3.94
C TRP A 61 23.41 3.70 -5.29
N TYR A 62 23.21 5.00 -5.35
CA TYR A 62 23.56 5.83 -6.50
C TYR A 62 23.80 7.27 -6.07
N SER A 63 24.53 8.05 -6.90
CA SER A 63 24.66 9.50 -6.73
C SER A 63 23.69 10.22 -7.65
N VAL A 64 23.19 11.35 -7.18
CA VAL A 64 22.24 12.19 -7.92
C VAL A 64 22.50 13.67 -7.60
N GLU A 65 22.36 14.53 -8.60
CA GLU A 65 22.58 15.98 -8.48
C GLU A 65 21.47 16.67 -7.68
N GLY A 66 20.27 16.10 -7.67
CA GLY A 66 19.11 16.56 -6.92
C GLY A 66 17.90 15.66 -7.19
N GLY A 67 16.93 15.61 -6.27
CA GLY A 67 15.77 14.76 -6.40
C GLY A 67 14.80 14.87 -5.26
N LEU A 68 13.96 13.84 -5.07
CA LEU A 68 12.88 13.83 -4.09
C LEU A 68 13.33 14.15 -2.65
N PHE A 69 14.50 13.66 -2.25
CA PHE A 69 14.97 13.78 -0.87
C PHE A 69 15.82 15.01 -0.62
N SER A 70 16.45 15.59 -1.63
CA SER A 70 17.29 16.78 -1.52
C SER A 70 17.42 17.46 -2.87
N ALA A 71 17.37 18.81 -2.89
CA ALA A 71 17.67 19.61 -4.07
C ALA A 71 19.19 19.74 -4.35
N ARG A 72 20.06 19.24 -3.46
CA ARG A 72 21.52 19.28 -3.58
C ARG A 72 22.09 17.93 -3.98
N PRO A 73 23.30 17.89 -4.53
CA PRO A 73 23.98 16.63 -4.83
C PRO A 73 24.09 15.73 -3.59
N HIS A 74 23.73 14.48 -3.74
CA HIS A 74 23.72 13.53 -2.63
C HIS A 74 23.90 12.08 -3.11
N ILE A 75 24.31 11.22 -2.18
CA ILE A 75 24.28 9.78 -2.37
C ILE A 75 22.99 9.25 -1.72
N TYR A 76 22.21 8.54 -2.50
CA TYR A 76 21.08 7.74 -2.04
C TYR A 76 21.58 6.31 -1.80
N LEU A 77 21.33 5.79 -0.62
CA LEU A 77 21.56 4.38 -0.31
C LEU A 77 20.28 3.82 0.28
N ASP A 78 19.88 2.65 -0.18
CA ASP A 78 18.73 1.92 0.35
C ASP A 78 19.10 0.50 0.75
N GLU A 79 18.40 0.00 1.75
CA GLU A 79 18.39 -1.38 2.18
C GLU A 79 16.97 -1.82 2.51
N ALA A 80 16.66 -3.09 2.30
CA ALA A 80 15.34 -3.63 2.57
C ALA A 80 15.43 -4.88 3.46
N PHE A 81 14.38 -5.11 4.24
CA PHE A 81 14.26 -6.22 5.17
C PHE A 81 12.88 -6.84 5.07
N TRP A 82 12.82 -8.16 5.10
CA TRP A 82 11.59 -8.92 5.19
C TRP A 82 11.47 -9.56 6.56
N ASP A 83 10.40 -9.25 7.28
CA ASP A 83 10.01 -9.94 8.51
C ASP A 83 9.00 -11.04 8.14
N GLU A 84 9.48 -12.29 8.14
CA GLU A 84 8.69 -13.47 7.80
C GLU A 84 7.50 -13.69 8.76
N ALA A 85 7.71 -13.43 10.05
CA ALA A 85 6.69 -13.68 11.07
C ALA A 85 5.58 -12.63 11.05
N ALA A 86 5.94 -11.37 10.79
CA ALA A 86 4.99 -10.26 10.70
C ALA A 86 4.44 -10.05 9.29
N CYS A 87 5.04 -10.68 8.27
CA CYS A 87 4.76 -10.43 6.85
C CYS A 87 4.87 -8.93 6.51
N VAL A 88 5.98 -8.30 6.94
CA VAL A 88 6.23 -6.87 6.74
C VAL A 88 7.55 -6.66 6.00
N SER A 89 7.53 -5.87 4.96
CA SER A 89 8.75 -5.29 4.38
C SER A 89 9.08 -3.98 5.08
N THR A 90 10.37 -3.72 5.31
CA THR A 90 10.87 -2.43 5.80
C THR A 90 11.99 -1.99 4.88
N GLU A 91 11.88 -0.78 4.37
CA GLU A 91 12.92 -0.12 3.59
C GLU A 91 13.52 1.01 4.43
N ARG A 92 14.84 1.16 4.36
CA ARG A 92 15.57 2.27 4.98
C ARG A 92 16.34 3.01 3.92
N TYR A 93 16.29 4.32 4.00
CA TYR A 93 16.95 5.21 3.06
C TYR A 93 17.93 6.12 3.80
N TYR A 94 19.13 6.24 3.28
CA TYR A 94 20.17 7.10 3.78
C TYR A 94 20.54 8.10 2.68
N ILE A 95 20.30 9.36 2.96
CA ILE A 95 20.60 10.47 2.06
C ILE A 95 21.84 11.15 2.61
N ILE A 96 22.95 11.02 1.89
CA ILE A 96 24.26 11.53 2.30
C ILE A 96 24.55 12.76 1.44
N ASP A 97 24.52 13.94 2.06
CA ASP A 97 24.83 15.20 1.40
C ASP A 97 26.29 15.20 0.89
N ALA A 98 26.49 15.42 -0.40
CA ALA A 98 27.80 15.28 -1.03
C ALA A 98 28.81 16.35 -0.61
N GLU A 99 28.35 17.52 -0.15
CA GLU A 99 29.22 18.61 0.29
C GLU A 99 29.62 18.47 1.76
N SER A 100 28.65 18.23 2.63
CA SER A 100 28.84 18.23 4.07
C SER A 100 29.09 16.83 4.68
N GLY A 101 28.74 15.78 3.97
CA GLY A 101 28.72 14.41 4.49
C GLY A 101 27.59 14.13 5.51
N ALA A 102 26.68 15.08 5.74
CA ALA A 102 25.55 14.90 6.65
C ALA A 102 24.61 13.80 6.16
N VAL A 103 24.12 12.97 7.09
CA VAL A 103 23.25 11.84 6.78
C VAL A 103 21.85 12.08 7.30
N THR A 104 20.86 12.07 6.42
CA THR A 104 19.44 12.03 6.77
C THR A 104 18.91 10.62 6.55
N ARG A 105 18.09 10.13 7.48
CA ARG A 105 17.54 8.77 7.45
C ARG A 105 16.03 8.81 7.32
N TYR A 106 15.51 7.93 6.46
CA TYR A 106 14.08 7.68 6.30
C TYR A 106 13.82 6.19 6.40
N ALA A 107 12.60 5.82 6.74
CA ALA A 107 12.14 4.45 6.68
C ALA A 107 10.68 4.41 6.23
N ALA A 108 10.34 3.36 5.50
CA ALA A 108 8.97 3.01 5.14
C ALA A 108 8.75 1.52 5.42
N SER A 109 7.53 1.14 5.70
CA SER A 109 7.16 -0.27 5.85
C SER A 109 5.86 -0.55 5.12
N MET A 110 5.72 -1.78 4.62
CA MET A 110 4.50 -2.26 3.98
C MET A 110 4.09 -3.58 4.62
N GLN A 111 2.81 -3.69 4.97
CA GLN A 111 2.18 -4.93 5.41
C GLN A 111 1.77 -5.75 4.19
N ALA A 112 2.24 -6.98 4.09
CA ALA A 112 1.73 -7.94 3.11
C ALA A 112 0.42 -8.58 3.61
N TYR A 113 -0.46 -8.85 2.65
CA TYR A 113 -1.71 -9.59 2.85
C TYR A 113 -1.85 -10.63 1.74
N THR A 114 -2.27 -11.82 2.10
CA THR A 114 -2.76 -12.80 1.13
C THR A 114 -4.14 -12.39 0.62
N ASP A 115 -4.58 -12.98 -0.50
CA ASP A 115 -5.91 -12.76 -1.06
C ASP A 115 -7.02 -13.07 -0.03
N ASP A 116 -6.85 -14.13 0.75
CA ASP A 116 -7.80 -14.52 1.80
C ASP A 116 -7.80 -13.52 2.98
N GLU A 117 -6.64 -12.97 3.35
CA GLU A 117 -6.56 -11.93 4.37
C GLU A 117 -7.23 -10.62 3.91
N TYR A 118 -7.10 -10.24 2.64
CA TYR A 118 -7.85 -9.11 2.09
C TYR A 118 -9.36 -9.35 2.18
N ARG A 119 -9.83 -10.54 1.76
CA ARG A 119 -11.26 -10.90 1.85
C ARG A 119 -11.76 -10.86 3.28
N ALA A 120 -11.04 -11.48 4.20
CA ALA A 120 -11.41 -11.52 5.61
C ALA A 120 -11.48 -10.12 6.23
N LEU A 121 -10.46 -9.29 5.99
CA LEU A 121 -10.41 -7.92 6.53
C LEU A 121 -11.57 -7.05 6.00
N LEU A 122 -11.89 -7.15 4.72
CA LEU A 122 -13.01 -6.44 4.10
C LEU A 122 -14.35 -6.90 4.67
N ALA A 123 -14.56 -8.21 4.79
CA ALA A 123 -15.77 -8.78 5.37
C ALA A 123 -15.97 -8.35 6.84
N GLU A 124 -14.90 -8.38 7.66
CA GLU A 124 -14.91 -7.88 9.03
C GLU A 124 -15.28 -6.38 9.14
N CYS A 125 -15.03 -5.61 8.07
CA CYS A 125 -15.37 -4.20 8.00
C CYS A 125 -16.75 -3.91 7.40
N GLY A 126 -17.58 -4.95 7.13
CA GLY A 126 -18.96 -4.81 6.65
C GLY A 126 -19.09 -4.76 5.12
N PHE A 127 -18.08 -5.20 4.39
CA PHE A 127 -18.13 -5.29 2.93
C PHE A 127 -18.45 -6.71 2.48
N GLY A 128 -19.30 -6.83 1.45
CA GLY A 128 -19.59 -8.07 0.74
C GLY A 128 -19.28 -7.95 -0.74
N ASP A 129 -19.67 -8.93 -1.54
CA ASP A 129 -19.41 -9.02 -2.99
C ASP A 129 -17.94 -8.74 -3.34
N ILE A 130 -17.02 -9.31 -2.55
CA ILE A 130 -15.58 -9.04 -2.65
C ILE A 130 -15.00 -9.79 -3.85
N THR A 131 -14.54 -9.05 -4.85
CA THR A 131 -13.92 -9.62 -6.05
C THR A 131 -12.52 -9.06 -6.26
N LEU A 132 -11.56 -9.95 -6.52
CA LEU A 132 -10.18 -9.61 -6.84
C LEU A 132 -9.96 -9.74 -8.35
N TYR A 133 -9.28 -8.77 -8.92
CA TYR A 133 -8.91 -8.69 -10.33
C TYR A 133 -7.40 -8.50 -10.47
N PRO A 134 -6.79 -8.95 -11.60
CA PRO A 134 -5.35 -8.79 -11.81
C PRO A 134 -4.91 -7.33 -12.02
N SER A 135 -5.80 -6.42 -12.31
CA SER A 135 -5.57 -4.97 -12.42
C SER A 135 -6.88 -4.18 -12.35
N LEU A 136 -6.80 -2.84 -12.35
CA LEU A 136 -7.98 -1.95 -12.42
C LEU A 136 -8.77 -2.09 -13.72
N THR A 137 -8.18 -2.60 -14.80
CA THR A 137 -8.90 -2.88 -16.05
C THR A 137 -9.60 -4.24 -16.03
N GLY A 138 -9.39 -5.03 -14.99
CA GLY A 138 -9.91 -6.40 -14.86
C GLY A 138 -9.12 -7.44 -15.66
N GLN A 139 -8.08 -7.04 -16.39
CA GLN A 139 -7.22 -7.93 -17.19
C GLN A 139 -5.77 -7.83 -16.71
N PRO A 140 -4.94 -8.88 -16.90
CA PRO A 140 -3.51 -8.78 -16.66
C PRO A 140 -2.88 -7.67 -17.51
N GLU A 141 -2.09 -6.80 -16.90
CA GLU A 141 -1.39 -5.72 -17.56
C GLU A 141 0.12 -5.86 -17.36
N PRO A 142 0.92 -5.96 -18.44
CA PRO A 142 2.38 -6.02 -18.34
C PRO A 142 2.94 -4.82 -17.57
N GLY A 143 3.78 -5.09 -16.56
CA GLY A 143 4.39 -4.07 -15.71
C GLY A 143 3.56 -3.64 -14.49
N TRP A 144 2.36 -4.20 -14.30
CA TRP A 144 1.48 -3.95 -13.16
C TRP A 144 1.22 -5.20 -12.30
N GLU A 145 2.01 -6.25 -12.48
CA GLU A 145 1.87 -7.54 -11.78
C GLU A 145 2.07 -7.44 -10.27
N ASP A 146 2.58 -6.30 -9.80
CA ASP A 146 2.83 -6.02 -8.39
C ASP A 146 1.58 -5.54 -7.63
N LEU A 147 0.57 -5.13 -8.36
CA LEU A 147 -0.71 -4.65 -7.83
C LEU A 147 -1.83 -5.60 -8.23
N LEU A 148 -2.89 -5.59 -7.45
CA LEU A 148 -4.17 -6.20 -7.79
C LEU A 148 -5.27 -5.18 -7.55
N ALA A 149 -6.43 -5.36 -8.17
CA ALA A 149 -7.60 -4.54 -7.88
C ALA A 149 -8.62 -5.36 -7.10
N ILE A 150 -9.21 -4.75 -6.07
CA ILE A 150 -10.28 -5.35 -5.27
C ILE A 150 -11.49 -4.45 -5.33
N THR A 151 -12.64 -5.01 -5.67
CA THR A 151 -13.92 -4.34 -5.49
C THR A 151 -14.69 -4.99 -4.36
N ALA A 152 -15.37 -4.18 -3.56
CA ALA A 152 -16.22 -4.66 -2.47
C ALA A 152 -17.44 -3.73 -2.32
N ARG A 153 -18.60 -4.28 -1.97
CA ARG A 153 -19.82 -3.50 -1.76
C ARG A 153 -20.11 -3.34 -0.28
N LYS A 154 -20.59 -2.16 0.09
CA LYS A 154 -21.15 -1.94 1.41
C LYS A 154 -22.38 -2.82 1.59
N GLU A 155 -22.35 -3.70 2.60
CA GLU A 155 -23.54 -4.46 2.98
C GLU A 155 -24.49 -3.58 3.80
N PRO A 156 -25.81 -3.72 3.58
CA PRO A 156 -26.79 -3.01 4.42
C PRO A 156 -26.64 -3.44 5.88
N VAL A 157 -26.70 -2.47 6.79
CA VAL A 157 -26.76 -2.78 8.23
C VAL A 157 -28.10 -3.45 8.50
N THR A 158 -28.07 -4.74 8.87
CA THR A 158 -29.25 -5.52 9.23
C THR A 158 -29.75 -5.16 10.63
#